data_2a676d657b7522b9b4fc162ea43a4bc0
#
_entry.id   2a676d657b7522b9b4fc162ea43a4bc0
#
_cell.length_a   1.000
_cell.length_b   1.000
_cell.length_c   1.000
_cell.angle_alpha   90.00
_cell.angle_beta   90.00
_cell.angle_gamma   90.00
#
_symmetry.space_group_name_H-M   'P 1'
#
loop_
_entity.id
_entity.type
_entity.pdbx_description
1 polymer ?
#
loop_
_entity_poly.entity_id
_entity_poly.type
_entity_poly.pdbx_seq_one_letter_code
_entity_poly.pdbx_strand_id
1 'polypeptide(L)'
;YKRRSVLRALLGHAVTDTAPLRRTLEQVITPRIIDEVAEAWLTEGRRLAVIAVDLDCGNPELLDLTAVALQRDDAARTTRYIDFIMASAASPVAFPPIFIDGHMMVDGALRQHIPFPRQIAQLLPADYDDGQRSINLYAIINSPLETYPECVTDHVVTIALRTSDVWTGERAADSVALTVLDAQRRGWTVRYVAPLKAPCTPIPPRTDYFNQSFMRCQYDHGYALAIGEQSPWYDSVVDLPTPDAVHGPHPCRK
;
A
#
# COMPACT_ATOMS: atom_id res chain seq x y z
N TYR A 1 8.34 1.58 16.04
CA TYR A 1 6.97 1.86 16.49
C TYR A 1 6.85 1.62 18.00
N LYS A 2 6.20 2.55 18.70
CA LYS A 2 6.02 2.44 20.15
C LYS A 2 4.53 2.26 20.43
N ARG A 3 4.14 1.14 21.06
CA ARG A 3 2.74 0.89 21.46
C ARG A 3 2.28 1.88 22.51
N ARG A 4 1.08 2.38 22.37
CA ARG A 4 0.39 3.16 23.40
C ARG A 4 -0.37 2.25 24.37
N SER A 5 -0.55 2.66 25.61
CA SER A 5 -1.43 1.92 26.55
C SER A 5 -2.87 1.92 26.02
N VAL A 6 -3.66 0.88 26.36
CA VAL A 6 -5.05 0.71 25.90
C VAL A 6 -5.89 1.96 26.18
N LEU A 7 -5.71 2.57 27.36
CA LEU A 7 -6.43 3.80 27.73
C LEU A 7 -6.03 4.99 26.84
N ARG A 8 -4.75 5.11 26.46
CA ARG A 8 -4.29 6.15 25.53
C ARG A 8 -4.70 5.87 24.07
N ALA A 9 -4.89 4.61 23.72
CA ALA A 9 -5.41 4.25 22.40
C ALA A 9 -6.89 4.59 22.25
N LEU A 10 -7.70 4.39 23.31
CA LEU A 10 -9.12 4.73 23.32
C LEU A 10 -9.39 6.25 23.36
N LEU A 11 -8.47 7.02 23.92
CA LEU A 11 -8.56 8.50 24.00
C LEU A 11 -7.70 9.21 22.94
N GLY A 12 -6.99 8.47 22.10
CA GLY A 12 -6.09 9.00 21.08
C GLY A 12 -6.50 8.61 19.65
N HIS A 13 -5.71 9.07 18.69
CA HIS A 13 -5.99 8.86 17.26
C HIS A 13 -5.56 7.48 16.73
N ALA A 14 -4.78 6.69 17.48
CA ALA A 14 -4.29 5.37 17.06
C ALA A 14 -3.64 4.56 18.18
N VAL A 15 -3.48 3.26 17.92
CA VAL A 15 -2.83 2.30 18.83
C VAL A 15 -1.31 2.50 18.92
N THR A 16 -0.69 2.99 17.83
CA THR A 16 0.77 3.08 17.68
C THR A 16 1.22 4.53 17.48
N ASP A 17 2.42 4.84 17.96
CA ASP A 17 3.07 6.13 17.71
C ASP A 17 3.98 6.02 16.47
N THR A 18 3.78 6.88 15.49
CA THR A 18 4.57 6.94 14.25
C THR A 18 5.67 8.00 14.27
N ALA A 19 5.85 8.74 15.37
CA ALA A 19 6.95 9.71 15.47
C ALA A 19 8.36 9.10 15.25
N PRO A 20 8.65 7.85 15.69
CA PRO A 20 9.93 7.22 15.34
C PRO A 20 10.10 7.00 13.83
N LEU A 21 9.05 6.61 13.11
CA LEU A 21 9.09 6.45 11.65
C LEU A 21 9.35 7.80 10.97
N ARG A 22 8.63 8.84 11.37
CA ARG A 22 8.84 10.20 10.85
C ARG A 22 10.30 10.63 10.98
N ARG A 23 10.90 10.47 12.17
CA ARG A 23 12.33 10.82 12.37
C ARG A 23 13.27 10.02 11.46
N THR A 24 12.96 8.75 11.21
CA THR A 24 13.75 7.94 10.27
C THR A 24 13.60 8.46 8.85
N LEU A 25 12.38 8.79 8.43
CA LEU A 25 12.14 9.36 7.10
C LEU A 25 12.85 10.72 6.94
N GLU A 26 12.82 11.60 7.95
CA GLU A 26 13.52 12.89 7.96
C GLU A 26 15.04 12.73 7.82
N GLN A 27 15.61 11.63 8.30
CA GLN A 27 17.04 11.32 8.14
C GLN A 27 17.37 10.76 6.76
N VAL A 28 16.46 9.98 6.17
CA VAL A 28 16.68 9.29 4.89
C VAL A 28 16.23 10.17 3.71
N ILE A 29 15.05 10.78 3.80
CA ILE A 29 14.50 11.65 2.75
C ILE A 29 15.10 13.05 2.87
N THR A 30 16.28 13.18 2.34
CA THR A 30 17.00 14.47 2.32
C THR A 30 16.56 15.32 1.12
N PRO A 31 16.76 16.65 1.13
CA PRO A 31 16.54 17.52 -0.02
C PRO A 31 17.20 16.99 -1.30
N ARG A 32 18.39 16.41 -1.18
CA ARG A 32 19.11 15.79 -2.31
C ARG A 32 18.32 14.64 -2.95
N ILE A 33 17.76 13.72 -2.15
CA ILE A 33 16.95 12.62 -2.68
C ILE A 33 15.70 13.15 -3.39
N ILE A 34 15.08 14.19 -2.84
CA ILE A 34 13.93 14.83 -3.47
C ILE A 34 14.34 15.49 -4.79
N ASP A 35 15.53 16.11 -4.86
CA ASP A 35 16.06 16.67 -6.10
C ASP A 35 16.35 15.58 -7.16
N GLU A 36 16.83 14.40 -6.74
CA GLU A 36 17.04 13.26 -7.63
C GLU A 36 15.70 12.76 -8.25
N VAL A 37 14.60 12.82 -7.49
CA VAL A 37 13.24 12.51 -8.02
C VAL A 37 12.81 13.57 -9.04
N ALA A 38 13.04 14.84 -8.78
CA ALA A 38 12.75 15.92 -9.74
C ALA A 38 13.58 15.76 -11.02
N GLU A 39 14.86 15.42 -10.90
CA GLU A 39 15.77 15.23 -12.04
C GLU A 39 15.34 14.01 -12.88
N ALA A 40 14.95 12.90 -12.25
CA ALA A 40 14.46 11.71 -12.92
C ALA A 40 13.20 12.01 -13.79
N TRP A 41 12.36 12.95 -13.35
CA TRP A 41 11.26 13.44 -14.18
C TRP A 41 11.75 14.28 -15.36
N LEU A 42 12.63 15.22 -15.11
CA LEU A 42 13.10 16.16 -16.15
C LEU A 42 13.92 15.46 -17.26
N THR A 43 14.67 14.41 -16.91
CA THR A 43 15.56 13.71 -17.84
C THR A 43 14.97 12.45 -18.44
N GLU A 44 14.14 11.73 -17.71
CA GLU A 44 13.67 10.40 -18.07
C GLU A 44 12.13 10.27 -18.12
N GLY A 45 11.40 11.33 -17.70
CA GLY A 45 9.94 11.31 -17.61
C GLY A 45 9.39 10.39 -16.51
N ARG A 46 10.24 9.94 -15.56
CA ARG A 46 9.80 9.07 -14.46
C ARG A 46 9.02 9.86 -13.41
N ARG A 47 7.85 9.38 -13.05
CA ARG A 47 7.01 9.94 -11.99
C ARG A 47 6.93 9.04 -10.78
N LEU A 48 6.81 9.64 -9.61
CA LEU A 48 6.57 8.97 -8.35
C LEU A 48 5.32 9.57 -7.69
N ALA A 49 4.38 8.71 -7.34
CA ALA A 49 3.17 9.08 -6.62
C ALA A 49 2.81 8.02 -5.60
N VAL A 50 2.04 8.38 -4.59
CA VAL A 50 1.46 7.47 -3.60
C VAL A 50 -0.05 7.70 -3.53
N ILE A 51 -0.78 6.74 -2.97
CA ILE A 51 -2.23 6.87 -2.77
C ILE A 51 -2.51 7.00 -1.29
N ALA A 52 -3.39 7.92 -0.96
CA ALA A 52 -4.03 8.01 0.34
C ALA A 52 -5.54 8.11 0.17
N VAL A 53 -6.29 7.98 1.24
CA VAL A 53 -7.74 8.23 1.26
C VAL A 53 -7.99 9.47 2.12
N ASP A 54 -8.68 10.45 1.54
CA ASP A 54 -9.29 11.53 2.30
C ASP A 54 -10.46 10.94 3.08
N LEU A 55 -10.34 10.89 4.40
CA LEU A 55 -11.34 10.26 5.24
C LEU A 55 -12.62 11.10 5.37
N ASP A 56 -12.50 12.42 5.20
CA ASP A 56 -13.64 13.34 5.26
C ASP A 56 -14.57 13.17 4.05
N CYS A 57 -13.98 12.94 2.86
CA CYS A 57 -14.73 12.75 1.61
C CYS A 57 -14.89 11.27 1.22
N GLY A 58 -14.10 10.36 1.80
CA GLY A 58 -14.03 8.95 1.44
C GLY A 58 -13.40 8.68 0.06
N ASN A 59 -12.72 9.66 -0.54
CA ASN A 59 -12.14 9.56 -1.87
C ASN A 59 -10.67 9.13 -1.83
N PRO A 60 -10.23 8.25 -2.74
CA PRO A 60 -8.81 7.98 -2.94
C PRO A 60 -8.17 9.17 -3.67
N GLU A 61 -7.08 9.66 -3.11
CA GLU A 61 -6.28 10.75 -3.63
C GLU A 61 -4.93 10.26 -4.11
N LEU A 62 -4.55 10.63 -5.32
CA LEU A 62 -3.23 10.38 -5.87
C LEU A 62 -2.30 11.55 -5.51
N LEU A 63 -1.41 11.31 -4.56
CA LEU A 63 -0.47 12.31 -4.05
C LEU A 63 0.82 12.26 -4.89
N ASP A 64 1.01 13.24 -5.77
CA ASP A 64 2.14 13.32 -6.70
C ASP A 64 3.40 13.83 -6.01
N LEU A 65 4.27 12.90 -5.61
CA LEU A 65 5.57 13.20 -5.00
C LEU A 65 6.52 13.91 -5.97
N THR A 66 6.40 13.64 -7.27
CA THR A 66 7.20 14.35 -8.29
C THR A 66 6.79 15.81 -8.38
N ALA A 67 5.50 16.11 -8.33
CA ALA A 67 5.03 17.49 -8.32
C ALA A 67 5.56 18.26 -7.09
N VAL A 68 5.59 17.63 -5.92
CA VAL A 68 6.21 18.21 -4.71
C VAL A 68 7.72 18.38 -4.91
N ALA A 69 8.40 17.39 -5.51
CA ALA A 69 9.84 17.45 -5.73
C ALA A 69 10.25 18.61 -6.67
N LEU A 70 9.40 19.02 -7.59
CA LEU A 70 9.64 20.13 -8.50
C LEU A 70 9.50 21.50 -7.85
N GLN A 71 8.88 21.62 -6.67
CA GLN A 71 8.70 22.87 -5.93
C GLN A 71 9.98 23.24 -5.14
N ARG A 72 11.09 23.47 -5.85
CA ARG A 72 12.42 23.64 -5.24
C ARG A 72 12.53 24.81 -4.25
N ASP A 73 11.77 25.86 -4.45
CA ASP A 73 11.79 27.08 -3.63
C ASP A 73 10.81 27.02 -2.43
N ASP A 74 10.02 25.94 -2.29
CA ASP A 74 9.10 25.78 -1.18
C ASP A 74 9.84 25.25 0.06
N ALA A 75 9.89 26.06 1.11
CA ALA A 75 10.49 25.68 2.40
C ALA A 75 9.77 24.48 3.06
N ALA A 76 8.50 24.24 2.76
CA ALA A 76 7.72 23.13 3.27
C ALA A 76 7.87 21.85 2.43
N ARG A 77 8.60 21.87 1.32
CA ARG A 77 8.74 20.78 0.35
C ARG A 77 9.07 19.44 1.00
N THR A 78 10.13 19.39 1.81
CA THR A 78 10.56 18.14 2.46
C THR A 78 9.51 17.62 3.43
N THR A 79 8.90 18.49 4.22
CA THR A 79 7.83 18.11 5.15
C THR A 79 6.63 17.55 4.40
N ARG A 80 6.16 18.24 3.36
CA ARG A 80 5.04 17.81 2.52
C ARG A 80 5.34 16.46 1.83
N TYR A 81 6.56 16.28 1.35
CA TYR A 81 6.99 15.02 0.73
C TYR A 81 6.89 13.85 1.72
N ILE A 82 7.38 14.04 2.95
CA ILE A 82 7.31 13.04 4.02
C ILE A 82 5.84 12.82 4.46
N ASP A 83 5.04 13.88 4.56
CA ASP A 83 3.62 13.77 4.91
C ASP A 83 2.85 12.92 3.88
N PHE A 84 3.13 13.05 2.59
CA PHE A 84 2.52 12.21 1.55
C PHE A 84 2.86 10.73 1.74
N ILE A 85 4.14 10.41 1.99
CA ILE A 85 4.59 9.04 2.27
C ILE A 85 3.91 8.49 3.53
N MET A 86 3.87 9.29 4.59
CA MET A 86 3.25 8.88 5.85
C MET A 86 1.74 8.71 5.75
N ALA A 87 1.05 9.54 4.97
CA ALA A 87 -0.38 9.43 4.72
C ALA A 87 -0.71 8.10 4.02
N SER A 88 0.08 7.75 2.99
CA SER A 88 -0.09 6.50 2.24
C SER A 88 0.18 5.23 3.08
N ALA A 89 0.85 5.37 4.23
CA ALA A 89 1.15 4.27 5.14
C ALA A 89 0.37 4.35 6.47
N ALA A 90 -0.58 5.29 6.58
CA ALA A 90 -1.35 5.53 7.81
C ALA A 90 -2.57 4.60 7.90
N SER A 91 -2.32 3.29 8.08
CA SER A 91 -3.40 2.30 8.22
C SER A 91 -4.32 2.64 9.39
N PRO A 92 -5.65 2.79 9.15
CA PRO A 92 -6.60 3.19 10.17
C PRO A 92 -6.56 2.30 11.42
N VAL A 93 -6.83 2.89 12.58
CA VAL A 93 -6.76 2.27 13.90
C VAL A 93 -5.33 1.96 14.34
N ALA A 94 -4.51 1.38 13.47
CA ALA A 94 -3.12 1.03 13.78
C ALA A 94 -2.23 2.27 13.91
N PHE A 95 -2.35 3.20 12.95
CA PHE A 95 -1.53 4.41 12.86
C PHE A 95 -2.37 5.68 12.88
N PRO A 96 -1.85 6.79 13.42
CA PRO A 96 -2.54 8.07 13.38
C PRO A 96 -2.68 8.57 11.94
N PRO A 97 -3.81 9.22 11.59
CA PRO A 97 -3.96 9.88 10.31
C PRO A 97 -2.97 11.04 10.15
N ILE A 98 -2.70 11.41 8.91
CA ILE A 98 -1.88 12.56 8.58
C ILE A 98 -2.79 13.67 8.03
N PHE A 99 -2.62 14.88 8.54
CA PHE A 99 -3.38 16.03 8.04
C PHE A 99 -2.61 16.73 6.93
N ILE A 100 -3.21 16.82 5.75
CA ILE A 100 -2.67 17.50 4.57
C ILE A 100 -3.69 18.55 4.13
N ASP A 101 -3.30 19.82 4.16
CA ASP A 101 -4.14 20.97 3.80
C ASP A 101 -5.52 20.97 4.54
N GLY A 102 -5.54 20.47 5.78
CA GLY A 102 -6.73 20.37 6.62
C GLY A 102 -7.53 19.08 6.47
N HIS A 103 -7.25 18.25 5.47
CA HIS A 103 -7.92 16.97 5.22
C HIS A 103 -7.27 15.84 6.00
N MET A 104 -8.09 14.95 6.57
CA MET A 104 -7.64 13.77 7.31
C MET A 104 -7.32 12.62 6.35
N MET A 105 -6.02 12.39 6.12
CA MET A 105 -5.54 11.38 5.18
C MET A 105 -5.13 10.09 5.90
N VAL A 106 -5.51 8.96 5.30
CA VAL A 106 -5.18 7.60 5.76
C VAL A 106 -4.69 6.75 4.58
N ASP A 107 -4.22 5.54 4.88
CA ASP A 107 -3.69 4.57 3.92
C ASP A 107 -4.63 4.33 2.73
N GLY A 108 -4.07 4.40 1.53
CA GLY A 108 -4.78 4.14 0.27
C GLY A 108 -5.40 2.74 0.18
N ALA A 109 -4.80 1.75 0.84
CA ALA A 109 -5.30 0.38 0.89
C ALA A 109 -6.71 0.25 1.48
N LEU A 110 -7.20 1.26 2.22
CA LEU A 110 -8.59 1.32 2.67
C LEU A 110 -9.59 1.27 1.49
N ARG A 111 -9.22 1.82 0.35
CA ARG A 111 -10.08 1.88 -0.85
C ARG A 111 -9.54 1.04 -2.01
N GLN A 112 -8.23 1.03 -2.22
CA GLN A 112 -7.59 0.36 -3.33
C GLN A 112 -6.09 0.12 -3.06
N HIS A 113 -5.63 -1.08 -3.37
CA HIS A 113 -4.21 -1.45 -3.23
C HIS A 113 -3.37 -1.03 -4.44
N ILE A 114 -4.01 -0.88 -5.61
CA ILE A 114 -3.37 -0.48 -6.85
C ILE A 114 -4.15 0.71 -7.41
N PRO A 115 -3.47 1.77 -7.90
CA PRO A 115 -4.13 2.83 -8.64
C PRO A 115 -4.88 2.26 -9.85
N PHE A 116 -6.13 2.67 -10.06
CA PHE A 116 -6.82 2.30 -11.28
C PHE A 116 -6.17 2.95 -12.50
N PRO A 117 -6.21 2.31 -13.68
CA PRO A 117 -5.64 2.86 -14.92
C PRO A 117 -6.04 4.30 -15.20
N ARG A 118 -7.27 4.70 -14.88
CA ARG A 118 -7.73 6.10 -15.00
C ARG A 118 -6.95 7.09 -14.13
N GLN A 119 -6.47 6.67 -12.95
CA GLN A 119 -5.65 7.51 -12.07
C GLN A 119 -4.19 7.52 -12.55
N ILE A 120 -3.70 6.37 -13.02
CA ILE A 120 -2.37 6.28 -13.63
C ILE A 120 -2.32 7.18 -14.87
N ALA A 121 -3.38 7.22 -15.67
CA ALA A 121 -3.47 8.07 -16.85
C ALA A 121 -3.29 9.58 -16.52
N GLN A 122 -3.67 10.02 -15.31
CA GLN A 122 -3.44 11.42 -14.87
C GLN A 122 -1.96 11.75 -14.65
N LEU A 123 -1.11 10.73 -14.48
CA LEU A 123 0.34 10.89 -14.36
C LEU A 123 1.05 10.88 -15.71
N LEU A 124 0.36 10.52 -16.78
CA LEU A 124 0.95 10.50 -18.12
C LEU A 124 1.08 11.92 -18.67
N PRO A 125 2.03 12.15 -19.61
CA PRO A 125 2.14 13.42 -20.30
C PRO A 125 0.81 13.81 -20.99
N ALA A 126 0.52 15.10 -21.08
CA ALA A 126 -0.74 15.61 -21.65
C ALA A 126 -0.91 15.27 -23.15
N ASP A 127 0.18 15.00 -23.85
CA ASP A 127 0.22 14.57 -25.25
C ASP A 127 0.14 13.03 -25.41
N TYR A 128 -0.10 12.32 -24.30
CA TYR A 128 -0.30 10.88 -24.33
C TYR A 128 -1.64 10.56 -25.01
N ASP A 129 -1.58 9.91 -26.16
CA ASP A 129 -2.76 9.40 -26.86
C ASP A 129 -2.94 7.90 -26.54
N ASP A 130 -4.04 7.57 -25.87
CA ASP A 130 -4.40 6.23 -25.42
C ASP A 130 -4.45 5.18 -26.57
N GLY A 131 -4.50 5.62 -27.81
CA GLY A 131 -4.54 4.75 -28.99
C GLY A 131 -3.19 4.49 -29.67
N GLN A 132 -2.15 5.25 -29.36
CA GLN A 132 -0.87 5.18 -30.08
C GLN A 132 0.29 4.55 -29.31
N ARG A 133 0.21 4.47 -27.99
CA ARG A 133 1.29 3.94 -27.15
C ARG A 133 0.84 2.73 -26.35
N SER A 134 1.64 1.67 -26.39
CA SER A 134 1.45 0.50 -25.54
C SER A 134 1.92 0.81 -24.12
N ILE A 135 1.03 0.71 -23.14
CA ILE A 135 1.40 0.79 -21.73
C ILE A 135 1.60 -0.61 -21.16
N ASN A 136 2.71 -0.80 -20.46
CA ASN A 136 2.97 -1.98 -19.67
C ASN A 136 2.86 -1.61 -18.19
N LEU A 137 1.86 -2.17 -17.51
CA LEU A 137 1.65 -1.99 -16.08
C LEU A 137 2.17 -3.21 -15.32
N TYR A 138 3.12 -3.01 -14.45
CA TYR A 138 3.65 -4.03 -13.54
C TYR A 138 3.20 -3.70 -12.12
N ALA A 139 2.45 -4.61 -11.50
CA ALA A 139 1.94 -4.44 -10.14
C ALA A 139 2.61 -5.44 -9.19
N ILE A 140 3.28 -4.92 -8.17
CA ILE A 140 3.85 -5.73 -7.09
C ILE A 140 2.95 -5.58 -5.87
N ILE A 141 2.27 -6.66 -5.50
CA ILE A 141 1.38 -6.70 -4.35
C ILE A 141 2.16 -7.27 -3.17
N ASN A 142 2.30 -6.52 -2.12
CA ASN A 142 3.04 -6.93 -0.91
C ASN A 142 2.14 -7.40 0.23
N SER A 143 0.85 -7.61 -0.04
CA SER A 143 -0.12 -8.16 0.90
C SER A 143 -0.72 -9.46 0.37
N PRO A 144 -1.17 -10.36 1.25
CA PRO A 144 -1.93 -11.52 0.82
C PRO A 144 -3.20 -11.07 0.09
N LEU A 145 -3.60 -11.82 -0.95
CA LEU A 145 -4.88 -11.63 -1.64
C LEU A 145 -6.02 -12.40 -0.94
N GLU A 146 -5.71 -13.06 0.16
CA GLU A 146 -6.65 -13.83 0.98
C GLU A 146 -6.58 -13.36 2.43
N THR A 147 -7.72 -13.38 3.11
CA THR A 147 -7.77 -13.08 4.54
C THR A 147 -7.58 -14.35 5.35
N TYR A 148 -6.47 -14.46 6.08
CA TYR A 148 -6.21 -15.65 6.91
C TYR A 148 -7.12 -15.72 8.13
N PRO A 149 -7.60 -16.95 8.50
CA PRO A 149 -8.34 -17.15 9.73
C PRO A 149 -7.52 -16.79 10.96
N GLU A 150 -8.12 -16.05 11.89
CA GLU A 150 -7.49 -15.61 13.15
C GLU A 150 -8.49 -15.62 14.29
N CYS A 151 -8.04 -16.02 15.49
CA CYS A 151 -8.84 -15.91 16.72
C CYS A 151 -8.80 -14.48 17.25
N VAL A 152 -9.94 -13.83 17.24
CA VAL A 152 -10.09 -12.46 17.72
C VAL A 152 -10.62 -12.46 19.15
N THR A 153 -10.00 -11.69 20.04
CA THR A 153 -10.49 -11.47 21.39
C THR A 153 -11.64 -10.46 21.37
N ASP A 154 -12.61 -10.64 22.28
CA ASP A 154 -13.79 -9.78 22.40
C ASP A 154 -13.44 -8.43 23.06
N HIS A 155 -12.63 -7.63 22.35
CA HIS A 155 -12.27 -6.27 22.74
C HIS A 155 -12.40 -5.34 21.54
N VAL A 156 -12.96 -4.15 21.75
CA VAL A 156 -13.24 -3.16 20.69
C VAL A 156 -12.03 -2.88 19.78
N VAL A 157 -10.83 -2.75 20.36
CA VAL A 157 -9.60 -2.48 19.60
C VAL A 157 -9.21 -3.66 18.71
N THR A 158 -9.28 -4.89 19.24
CA THR A 158 -8.94 -6.10 18.47
C THR A 158 -9.97 -6.37 17.38
N ILE A 159 -11.25 -6.13 17.66
CA ILE A 159 -12.33 -6.22 16.68
C ILE A 159 -12.11 -5.18 15.56
N ALA A 160 -11.84 -3.92 15.92
CA ALA A 160 -11.62 -2.86 14.95
C ALA A 160 -10.39 -3.13 14.05
N LEU A 161 -9.28 -3.57 14.64
CA LEU A 161 -8.09 -3.96 13.87
C LEU A 161 -8.40 -5.13 12.93
N ARG A 162 -9.10 -6.15 13.41
CA ARG A 162 -9.49 -7.30 12.57
C ARG A 162 -10.43 -6.89 11.44
N THR A 163 -11.40 -6.04 11.73
CA THR A 163 -12.32 -5.52 10.71
C THR A 163 -11.56 -4.77 9.62
N SER A 164 -10.61 -3.92 10.01
CA SER A 164 -9.74 -3.21 9.07
C SER A 164 -8.97 -4.18 8.18
N ASP A 165 -8.41 -5.26 8.72
CA ASP A 165 -7.64 -6.22 7.93
C ASP A 165 -8.50 -7.07 7.00
N VAL A 166 -9.66 -7.54 7.47
CA VAL A 166 -10.61 -8.25 6.60
C VAL A 166 -11.00 -7.35 5.44
N TRP A 167 -11.34 -6.11 5.75
CA TRP A 167 -11.70 -5.13 4.72
C TRP A 167 -10.57 -4.87 3.72
N THR A 168 -9.35 -4.62 4.20
CA THR A 168 -8.21 -4.33 3.31
C THR A 168 -7.75 -5.58 2.55
N GLY A 169 -7.79 -6.76 3.15
CA GLY A 169 -7.44 -8.02 2.48
C GLY A 169 -8.35 -8.33 1.29
N GLU A 170 -9.67 -8.26 1.47
CA GLU A 170 -10.63 -8.44 0.38
C GLU A 170 -10.43 -7.40 -0.74
N ARG A 171 -10.16 -6.15 -0.38
CA ARG A 171 -9.89 -5.07 -1.34
C ARG A 171 -8.62 -5.26 -2.17
N ALA A 172 -7.66 -6.06 -1.68
CA ALA A 172 -6.45 -6.35 -2.46
C ALA A 172 -6.79 -7.15 -3.73
N ALA A 173 -7.54 -8.24 -3.59
CA ALA A 173 -7.98 -9.06 -4.73
C ALA A 173 -8.88 -8.28 -5.70
N ASP A 174 -9.87 -7.54 -5.17
CA ASP A 174 -10.74 -6.68 -5.96
C ASP A 174 -9.96 -5.64 -6.75
N SER A 175 -8.97 -4.99 -6.13
CA SER A 175 -8.14 -3.97 -6.78
C SER A 175 -7.34 -4.55 -7.93
N VAL A 176 -6.77 -5.75 -7.77
CA VAL A 176 -6.06 -6.47 -8.84
C VAL A 176 -7.01 -6.78 -9.99
N ALA A 177 -8.15 -7.41 -9.70
CA ALA A 177 -9.13 -7.79 -10.71
C ALA A 177 -9.63 -6.59 -11.53
N LEU A 178 -10.04 -5.52 -10.84
CA LEU A 178 -10.53 -4.30 -11.50
C LEU A 178 -9.44 -3.60 -12.31
N THR A 179 -8.20 -3.57 -11.81
CA THR A 179 -7.07 -2.97 -12.55
C THR A 179 -6.75 -3.75 -13.81
N VAL A 180 -6.72 -5.09 -13.74
CA VAL A 180 -6.47 -5.93 -14.92
C VAL A 180 -7.57 -5.74 -15.96
N LEU A 181 -8.85 -5.79 -15.55
CA LEU A 181 -9.98 -5.63 -16.46
C LEU A 181 -10.05 -4.25 -17.10
N ASP A 182 -9.82 -3.17 -16.35
CA ASP A 182 -9.85 -1.81 -16.90
C ASP A 182 -8.66 -1.56 -17.83
N ALA A 183 -7.48 -2.07 -17.49
CA ALA A 183 -6.30 -1.97 -18.34
C ALA A 183 -6.47 -2.76 -19.66
N GLN A 184 -7.03 -3.96 -19.61
CA GLN A 184 -7.33 -4.75 -20.81
C GLN A 184 -8.30 -4.00 -21.74
N ARG A 185 -9.33 -3.34 -21.18
CA ARG A 185 -10.25 -2.49 -21.98
C ARG A 185 -9.56 -1.31 -22.68
N ARG A 186 -8.46 -0.85 -22.11
CA ARG A 186 -7.63 0.25 -22.68
C ARG A 186 -6.53 -0.25 -23.61
N GLY A 187 -6.44 -1.56 -23.83
CA GLY A 187 -5.33 -2.14 -24.63
C GLY A 187 -3.97 -2.11 -23.90
N TRP A 188 -3.96 -1.95 -22.58
CA TRP A 188 -2.75 -1.99 -21.77
C TRP A 188 -2.36 -3.44 -21.46
N THR A 189 -1.07 -3.72 -21.38
CA THR A 189 -0.56 -4.98 -20.86
C THR A 189 -0.38 -4.87 -19.35
N VAL A 190 -1.00 -5.78 -18.59
CA VAL A 190 -0.86 -5.84 -17.13
C VAL A 190 -0.15 -7.12 -16.74
N ARG A 191 0.79 -6.98 -15.83
CA ARG A 191 1.43 -8.10 -15.13
C ARG A 191 1.45 -7.81 -13.65
N TYR A 192 1.06 -8.78 -12.83
CA TYR A 192 1.11 -8.62 -11.39
C TYR A 192 1.82 -9.81 -10.73
N VAL A 193 2.37 -9.57 -9.56
CA VAL A 193 2.91 -10.58 -8.65
C VAL A 193 2.37 -10.33 -7.25
N ALA A 194 1.93 -11.39 -6.59
CA ALA A 194 1.42 -11.34 -5.22
C ALA A 194 1.82 -12.62 -4.49
N PRO A 195 1.94 -12.60 -3.15
CA PRO A 195 2.10 -13.80 -2.35
C PRO A 195 0.78 -14.58 -2.32
N LEU A 196 0.54 -15.41 -3.36
CA LEU A 196 -0.69 -16.22 -3.48
C LEU A 196 -0.83 -17.29 -2.40
N LYS A 197 0.28 -17.67 -1.76
CA LYS A 197 0.28 -18.58 -0.59
C LYS A 197 1.28 -18.04 0.42
N ALA A 198 0.95 -18.14 1.71
CA ALA A 198 1.89 -17.76 2.75
C ALA A 198 3.08 -18.75 2.78
N PRO A 199 4.25 -18.42 2.24
CA PRO A 199 5.40 -19.32 2.22
C PRO A 199 6.04 -19.45 3.60
N CYS A 200 5.76 -18.49 4.47
CA CYS A 200 6.39 -18.35 5.78
C CYS A 200 5.42 -18.66 6.91
N THR A 201 5.67 -19.74 7.62
CA THR A 201 4.85 -20.20 8.75
C THR A 201 5.71 -20.42 9.99
N PRO A 202 5.17 -20.22 11.20
CA PRO A 202 3.83 -19.68 11.49
C PRO A 202 3.74 -18.16 11.18
N ILE A 203 2.53 -17.72 10.84
CA ILE A 203 2.27 -16.28 10.70
C ILE A 203 2.33 -15.66 12.11
N PRO A 204 3.14 -14.62 12.35
CA PRO A 204 3.26 -14.02 13.66
C PRO A 204 1.94 -13.36 14.09
N PRO A 205 1.64 -13.36 15.40
CA PRO A 205 0.45 -12.68 15.89
C PRO A 205 0.57 -11.16 15.62
N ARG A 206 -0.55 -10.48 15.46
CA ARG A 206 -0.60 -9.02 15.22
C ARG A 206 0.13 -8.18 16.28
N THR A 207 0.38 -8.77 17.42
CA THR A 207 1.19 -8.14 18.46
C THR A 207 2.66 -8.02 18.08
N ASP A 208 3.10 -8.72 17.04
CA ASP A 208 4.46 -8.77 16.54
C ASP A 208 4.52 -8.48 15.02
N TYR A 209 4.01 -7.33 14.60
CA TYR A 209 3.94 -6.89 13.21
C TYR A 209 5.28 -6.89 12.47
N PHE A 210 6.38 -6.70 13.22
CA PHE A 210 7.74 -6.59 12.66
C PHE A 210 8.61 -7.75 13.13
N ASN A 211 8.05 -8.96 13.13
CA ASN A 211 8.82 -10.16 13.44
C ASN A 211 9.95 -10.36 12.44
N GLN A 212 11.20 -10.25 12.90
CA GLN A 212 12.36 -10.25 12.02
C GLN A 212 12.52 -11.57 11.25
N SER A 213 12.24 -12.69 11.89
CA SER A 213 12.36 -14.01 11.24
C SER A 213 11.34 -14.18 10.13
N PHE A 214 10.09 -13.72 10.37
CA PHE A 214 9.04 -13.75 9.37
C PHE A 214 9.36 -12.81 8.20
N MET A 215 9.78 -11.57 8.49
CA MET A 215 10.17 -10.60 7.46
C MET A 215 11.35 -11.10 6.63
N ARG A 216 12.32 -11.77 7.26
CA ARG A 216 13.45 -12.35 6.54
C ARG A 216 13.01 -13.48 5.62
N CYS A 217 12.13 -14.37 6.08
CA CYS A 217 11.57 -15.43 5.25
C CYS A 217 10.83 -14.84 4.04
N GLN A 218 10.00 -13.81 4.22
CA GLN A 218 9.29 -13.13 3.13
C GLN A 218 10.26 -12.51 2.12
N TYR A 219 11.32 -11.87 2.61
CA TYR A 219 12.36 -11.31 1.75
C TYR A 219 13.05 -12.39 0.91
N ASP A 220 13.49 -13.47 1.56
CA ASP A 220 14.21 -14.55 0.88
C ASP A 220 13.32 -15.24 -0.16
N HIS A 221 12.01 -15.38 0.13
CA HIS A 221 11.03 -15.90 -0.83
C HIS A 221 10.85 -14.97 -2.02
N GLY A 222 10.63 -13.68 -1.79
CA GLY A 222 10.49 -12.69 -2.86
C GLY A 222 11.73 -12.59 -3.74
N TYR A 223 12.91 -12.67 -3.13
CA TYR A 223 14.18 -12.69 -3.85
C TYR A 223 14.29 -13.94 -4.74
N ALA A 224 13.97 -15.12 -4.20
CA ALA A 224 13.99 -16.36 -4.97
C ALA A 224 13.01 -16.34 -6.14
N LEU A 225 11.82 -15.76 -5.98
CA LEU A 225 10.85 -15.57 -7.08
C LEU A 225 11.41 -14.65 -8.16
N ALA A 226 12.09 -13.57 -7.77
CA ALA A 226 12.60 -12.57 -8.71
C ALA A 226 13.76 -13.08 -9.58
N ILE A 227 14.61 -13.97 -9.04
CA ILE A 227 15.77 -14.53 -9.74
C ILE A 227 15.52 -15.94 -10.31
N GLY A 228 14.35 -16.52 -10.04
CA GLY A 228 14.00 -17.88 -10.49
C GLY A 228 13.85 -17.96 -12.01
N GLU A 229 13.97 -19.18 -12.55
CA GLU A 229 13.83 -19.43 -13.99
C GLU A 229 12.38 -19.27 -14.49
N GLN A 230 11.39 -19.42 -13.59
CA GLN A 230 9.99 -19.25 -13.93
C GLN A 230 9.57 -17.79 -13.68
N SER A 231 8.82 -17.24 -14.63
CA SER A 231 8.25 -15.90 -14.47
C SER A 231 7.31 -15.86 -13.26
N PRO A 232 7.52 -14.97 -12.29
CA PRO A 232 6.62 -14.82 -11.16
C PRO A 232 5.35 -14.00 -11.51
N TRP A 233 5.23 -13.54 -12.75
CA TRP A 233 4.20 -12.61 -13.18
C TRP A 233 2.96 -13.35 -13.68
N TYR A 234 1.80 -12.92 -13.18
CA TYR A 234 0.47 -13.30 -13.66
C TYR A 234 -0.09 -12.18 -14.53
N ASP A 235 -0.90 -12.53 -15.53
CA ASP A 235 -1.54 -11.61 -16.46
C ASP A 235 -3.06 -11.79 -16.57
N SER A 236 -3.61 -12.72 -15.81
CA SER A 236 -5.02 -13.09 -15.82
C SER A 236 -5.67 -13.02 -14.45
N VAL A 237 -6.92 -12.60 -14.39
CA VAL A 237 -7.73 -12.62 -13.16
C VAL A 237 -8.15 -14.05 -12.73
N VAL A 238 -7.98 -15.03 -13.60
CA VAL A 238 -8.35 -16.45 -13.32
C VAL A 238 -7.46 -17.05 -12.22
N ASP A 239 -6.24 -16.52 -12.07
CA ASP A 239 -5.30 -16.97 -11.05
C ASP A 239 -5.54 -16.33 -9.66
N LEU A 240 -6.51 -15.42 -9.56
CA LEU A 240 -6.86 -14.84 -8.27
C LEU A 240 -7.60 -15.86 -7.40
N PRO A 241 -7.34 -15.87 -6.08
CA PRO A 241 -8.07 -16.74 -5.17
C PRO A 241 -9.56 -16.41 -5.19
N THR A 242 -10.39 -17.43 -5.23
CA THR A 242 -11.83 -17.26 -5.12
C THR A 242 -12.24 -17.17 -3.64
N PRO A 243 -13.23 -16.34 -3.29
CA PRO A 243 -13.69 -16.18 -1.90
C PRO A 243 -14.09 -17.51 -1.22
N ASP A 244 -14.49 -18.51 -2.00
CA ASP A 244 -14.94 -19.80 -1.50
C ASP A 244 -13.79 -20.79 -1.14
N ALA A 245 -12.55 -20.45 -1.45
CA ALA A 245 -11.40 -21.34 -1.28
C ALA A 245 -10.89 -21.46 0.16
N VAL A 246 -11.38 -20.65 1.10
CA VAL A 246 -10.79 -20.48 2.45
C VAL A 246 -11.70 -21.02 3.56
N HIS A 247 -12.23 -22.23 3.42
CA HIS A 247 -12.86 -22.93 4.53
C HIS A 247 -11.91 -23.95 5.18
N GLY A 248 -10.79 -23.46 5.72
CA GLY A 248 -10.00 -24.23 6.67
C GLY A 248 -10.75 -24.45 8.01
N PRO A 249 -10.28 -25.38 8.86
CA PRO A 249 -10.89 -25.60 10.17
C PRO A 249 -10.88 -24.31 10.97
N HIS A 250 -11.98 -24.01 11.65
CA HIS A 250 -12.15 -22.79 12.44
C HIS A 250 -11.03 -22.68 13.49
N PRO A 251 -10.14 -21.68 13.44
CA PRO A 251 -8.91 -21.65 14.23
C PRO A 251 -9.16 -21.59 15.76
N CYS A 252 -10.36 -21.17 16.15
CA CYS A 252 -10.72 -20.96 17.56
C CYS A 252 -11.60 -22.08 18.14
N ARG A 253 -11.93 -23.11 17.37
CA ARG A 253 -12.61 -24.29 17.90
C ARG A 253 -11.55 -25.27 18.39
N LYS A 254 -11.48 -25.45 19.70
CA LYS A 254 -10.77 -26.56 20.34
C LYS A 254 -11.62 -27.83 20.27
#